data_8011fb3f94930a333dd948170ef110d5
#
_entry.id   8011fb3f94930a333dd948170ef110d5
#
_cell.length_a   1.000
_cell.length_b   1.000
_cell.length_c   1.000
_cell.angle_alpha   90.00
_cell.angle_beta   90.00
_cell.angle_gamma   90.00
#
_symmetry.space_group_name_H-M   'P 1'
#
loop_
_entity.id
_entity.type
_entity.pdbx_description
1 polymer ?
#
loop_
_entity_poly.entity_id
_entity_poly.type
_entity_poly.pdbx_seq_one_letter_code
_entity_poly.pdbx_strand_id
1 'polypeptide(L)'
;MENIGIILIAGSSTRLIKDISIKKQFYKINNKESFLYSLETFIKSKLFKRIYLTIDKNDEDIVKSILSKQKYNFDIKIVYGGTSRLESTFNTLNAIKEDNLTSSYVFIHDGARPLVSEDLLNRLYNQVKLTNSAIPYTDIYNSMYSIKEYKYVQRKDYIQIQTPQVFSFNLIYNSYLKIDLSNTSFLDEGSVLKYNNEDISFIKGDDFNIKLTDISSLKLIERLLK
;
A
#
# COMPACT_ATOMS: atom_id res chain seq x y z
N MET A 1 -0.31 5.71 21.18
CA MET A 1 -0.84 6.02 19.85
C MET A 1 -1.45 4.77 19.28
N GLU A 2 -2.60 4.91 18.62
CA GLU A 2 -3.25 3.79 17.92
C GLU A 2 -2.73 3.73 16.48
N ASN A 3 -2.62 2.55 15.90
CA ASN A 3 -2.22 2.41 14.50
C ASN A 3 -3.45 2.18 13.63
N ILE A 4 -3.44 2.77 12.44
CA ILE A 4 -4.49 2.66 11.44
C ILE A 4 -3.92 2.02 10.18
N GLY A 5 -4.56 0.96 9.70
CA GLY A 5 -4.24 0.37 8.41
C GLY A 5 -5.05 1.04 7.28
N ILE A 6 -4.39 1.29 6.16
CA ILE A 6 -5.04 1.70 4.90
C ILE A 6 -4.63 0.68 3.84
N ILE A 7 -5.59 -0.03 3.27
CA ILE A 7 -5.33 -0.98 2.18
C ILE A 7 -6.02 -0.46 0.91
N LEU A 8 -5.20 -0.06 -0.06
CA LEU A 8 -5.67 0.54 -1.30
C LEU A 8 -6.00 -0.55 -2.33
N ILE A 9 -7.27 -0.69 -2.68
CA ILE A 9 -7.77 -1.60 -3.71
C ILE A 9 -8.68 -0.92 -4.74
N ALA A 10 -8.71 0.41 -4.78
CA ALA A 10 -9.51 1.20 -5.75
C ALA A 10 -8.94 1.18 -7.18
N GLY A 11 -7.76 0.62 -7.40
CA GLY A 11 -7.09 0.65 -8.71
C GLY A 11 -7.86 -0.10 -9.80
N SER A 12 -7.99 0.54 -10.97
CA SER A 12 -8.65 -0.01 -12.17
C SER A 12 -7.84 -1.07 -12.93
N SER A 13 -6.74 -1.56 -12.38
CA SER A 13 -5.68 -2.32 -13.07
C SER A 13 -6.20 -3.55 -13.83
N THR A 14 -6.45 -3.33 -15.11
CA THR A 14 -6.82 -4.36 -16.12
C THR A 14 -5.60 -5.04 -16.76
N ARG A 15 -4.38 -4.68 -16.33
CA ARG A 15 -3.12 -5.08 -16.98
C ARG A 15 -2.63 -6.49 -16.67
N LEU A 16 -3.28 -7.21 -15.76
CA LEU A 16 -2.75 -8.50 -15.30
C LEU A 16 -2.81 -9.57 -16.39
N ILE A 17 -3.90 -9.62 -17.13
CA ILE A 17 -4.10 -10.57 -18.25
C ILE A 17 -5.00 -9.86 -19.27
N LYS A 18 -4.53 -9.72 -20.51
CA LYS A 18 -5.29 -9.08 -21.61
C LYS A 18 -6.69 -9.69 -21.82
N ASP A 19 -6.89 -10.93 -21.37
CA ASP A 19 -8.12 -11.72 -21.62
C ASP A 19 -8.96 -11.95 -20.36
N ILE A 20 -8.58 -11.41 -19.19
CA ILE A 20 -9.35 -11.57 -17.94
C ILE A 20 -9.83 -10.21 -17.46
N SER A 21 -11.14 -9.98 -17.48
CA SER A 21 -11.81 -8.74 -17.04
C SER A 21 -11.79 -8.53 -15.51
N ILE A 22 -11.07 -9.37 -14.75
CA ILE A 22 -11.04 -9.31 -13.29
C ILE A 22 -9.90 -8.37 -12.83
N LYS A 23 -10.24 -7.41 -11.98
CA LYS A 23 -9.24 -6.53 -11.33
C LYS A 23 -8.30 -7.37 -10.47
N LYS A 24 -6.99 -7.09 -10.51
CA LYS A 24 -5.95 -7.89 -9.83
C LYS A 24 -6.16 -8.09 -8.32
N GLN A 25 -6.74 -7.12 -7.63
CA GLN A 25 -7.06 -7.20 -6.21
C GLN A 25 -8.11 -8.26 -5.89
N PHE A 26 -8.96 -8.60 -6.86
CA PHE A 26 -9.99 -9.64 -6.74
C PHE A 26 -9.58 -10.97 -7.37
N TYR A 27 -8.38 -11.04 -7.95
CA TYR A 27 -7.86 -12.30 -8.47
C TYR A 27 -7.69 -13.31 -7.32
N LYS A 28 -8.15 -14.53 -7.54
CA LYS A 28 -8.07 -15.59 -6.53
C LYS A 28 -6.75 -16.34 -6.63
N ILE A 29 -5.98 -16.29 -5.55
CA ILE A 29 -4.79 -17.09 -5.34
C ILE A 29 -5.17 -18.17 -4.32
N ASN A 30 -5.06 -19.45 -4.69
CA ASN A 30 -5.48 -20.57 -3.84
C ASN A 30 -6.93 -20.40 -3.29
N ASN A 31 -7.86 -20.02 -4.16
CA ASN A 31 -9.29 -19.79 -3.85
C ASN A 31 -9.59 -18.58 -2.92
N LYS A 32 -8.61 -17.71 -2.63
CA LYS A 32 -8.78 -16.50 -1.83
C LYS A 32 -8.39 -15.25 -2.64
N GLU A 33 -9.19 -14.20 -2.59
CA GLU A 33 -8.92 -12.93 -3.26
C GLU A 33 -7.60 -12.33 -2.77
N SER A 34 -6.78 -11.80 -3.70
CA SER A 34 -5.40 -11.40 -3.39
C SER A 34 -5.30 -10.34 -2.28
N PHE A 35 -6.24 -9.39 -2.21
CA PHE A 35 -6.23 -8.36 -1.16
C PHE A 35 -6.50 -8.91 0.25
N LEU A 36 -7.20 -10.04 0.36
CA LEU A 36 -7.50 -10.66 1.65
C LEU A 36 -6.24 -11.15 2.38
N TYR A 37 -5.21 -11.54 1.64
CA TYR A 37 -3.93 -11.93 2.26
C TYR A 37 -3.32 -10.77 3.05
N SER A 38 -3.24 -9.58 2.44
CA SER A 38 -2.76 -8.37 3.13
C SER A 38 -3.68 -8.00 4.30
N LEU A 39 -5.00 -8.02 4.09
CA LEU A 39 -5.98 -7.70 5.11
C LEU A 39 -5.83 -8.61 6.33
N GLU A 40 -5.72 -9.92 6.11
CA GLU A 40 -5.53 -10.89 7.19
C GLU A 40 -4.20 -10.71 7.94
N THR A 41 -3.11 -10.40 7.23
CA THR A 41 -1.83 -10.12 7.87
C THR A 41 -1.94 -8.88 8.77
N PHE A 42 -2.61 -7.82 8.29
CA PHE A 42 -2.86 -6.63 9.12
C PHE A 42 -3.69 -6.97 10.36
N ILE A 43 -4.77 -7.73 10.23
CA ILE A 43 -5.60 -8.16 11.36
C ILE A 43 -4.80 -9.03 12.35
N LYS A 44 -4.05 -10.02 11.85
CA LYS A 44 -3.26 -10.96 12.66
C LYS A 44 -2.13 -10.28 13.43
N SER A 45 -1.54 -9.23 12.88
CA SER A 45 -0.44 -8.49 13.53
C SER A 45 -0.84 -7.84 14.84
N LYS A 46 -2.14 -7.65 15.10
CA LYS A 46 -2.70 -6.99 16.30
C LYS A 46 -2.17 -5.57 16.52
N LEU A 47 -1.56 -4.97 15.50
CA LEU A 47 -1.02 -3.61 15.58
C LEU A 47 -2.10 -2.54 15.40
N PHE A 48 -3.21 -2.87 14.76
CA PHE A 48 -4.17 -1.89 14.27
C PHE A 48 -5.45 -1.87 15.10
N LYS A 49 -5.98 -0.66 15.31
CA LYS A 49 -7.30 -0.44 15.89
C LYS A 49 -8.39 -0.61 14.83
N ARG A 50 -8.15 -0.07 13.65
CA ARG A 50 -9.07 -0.06 12.50
C ARG A 50 -8.28 -0.20 11.20
N ILE A 51 -8.91 -0.81 10.22
CA ILE A 51 -8.40 -0.86 8.84
C ILE A 51 -9.41 -0.15 7.93
N TYR A 52 -8.93 0.81 7.15
CA TYR A 52 -9.68 1.43 6.06
C TYR A 52 -9.36 0.69 4.78
N LEU A 53 -10.40 0.15 4.16
CA LEU A 53 -10.31 -0.51 2.87
C LEU A 53 -10.78 0.48 1.80
N THR A 54 -9.83 1.01 1.02
CA THR A 54 -10.13 2.01 -0.01
C THR A 54 -10.46 1.32 -1.32
N ILE A 55 -11.70 1.46 -1.77
CA ILE A 55 -12.24 0.74 -2.92
C ILE A 55 -12.69 1.68 -4.05
N ASP A 56 -12.82 1.17 -5.26
CA ASP A 56 -13.62 1.81 -6.29
C ASP A 56 -15.10 1.69 -5.91
N LYS A 57 -15.87 2.77 -6.03
CA LYS A 57 -17.29 2.77 -5.69
C LYS A 57 -18.09 1.68 -6.43
N ASN A 58 -17.71 1.39 -7.66
CA ASN A 58 -18.35 0.35 -8.46
C ASN A 58 -18.07 -1.09 -7.95
N ASP A 59 -17.08 -1.25 -7.09
CA ASP A 59 -16.71 -2.54 -6.50
C ASP A 59 -17.37 -2.80 -5.14
N GLU A 60 -18.24 -1.90 -4.65
CA GLU A 60 -18.77 -1.96 -3.29
C GLU A 60 -19.48 -3.28 -2.99
N ASP A 61 -20.39 -3.70 -3.86
CA ASP A 61 -21.19 -4.91 -3.65
C ASP A 61 -20.33 -6.16 -3.64
N ILE A 62 -19.34 -6.24 -4.55
CA ILE A 62 -18.42 -7.38 -4.58
C ILE A 62 -17.55 -7.40 -3.32
N VAL A 63 -17.03 -6.26 -2.86
CA VAL A 63 -16.20 -6.20 -1.65
C VAL A 63 -17.01 -6.56 -0.41
N LYS A 64 -18.23 -6.03 -0.25
CA LYS A 64 -19.13 -6.39 0.85
C LYS A 64 -19.45 -7.89 0.86
N SER A 65 -19.75 -8.45 -0.32
CA SER A 65 -20.01 -9.90 -0.46
C SER A 65 -18.77 -10.74 -0.09
N ILE A 66 -17.56 -10.31 -0.45
CA ILE A 66 -16.34 -11.01 -0.08
C ILE A 66 -16.12 -10.94 1.44
N LEU A 67 -16.19 -9.75 2.04
CA LEU A 67 -15.95 -9.55 3.47
C LEU A 67 -16.97 -10.29 4.34
N SER A 68 -18.25 -10.33 3.96
CA SER A 68 -19.30 -11.03 4.72
C SER A 68 -19.05 -12.53 4.86
N LYS A 69 -18.37 -13.14 3.89
CA LYS A 69 -18.00 -14.58 3.92
C LYS A 69 -16.87 -14.87 4.89
N GLN A 70 -16.03 -13.89 5.21
CA GLN A 70 -14.82 -14.08 6.03
C GLN A 70 -15.08 -14.05 7.54
N LYS A 71 -16.20 -13.46 7.99
CA LYS A 71 -16.60 -13.33 9.39
C LYS A 71 -15.48 -12.75 10.28
N TYR A 72 -14.75 -11.74 9.79
CA TYR A 72 -13.73 -11.07 10.60
C TYR A 72 -14.36 -10.36 11.80
N ASN A 73 -13.85 -10.64 12.99
CA ASN A 73 -14.16 -9.86 14.20
C ASN A 73 -13.14 -8.71 14.32
N PHE A 74 -13.22 -7.77 13.40
CA PHE A 74 -12.32 -6.63 13.31
C PHE A 74 -13.03 -5.41 12.69
N ASP A 75 -12.63 -4.21 13.12
CA ASP A 75 -13.21 -2.95 12.62
C ASP A 75 -12.61 -2.60 11.24
N ILE A 76 -13.37 -2.88 10.19
CA ILE A 76 -13.02 -2.58 8.80
C ILE A 76 -14.00 -1.54 8.26
N LYS A 77 -13.50 -0.36 7.90
CA LYS A 77 -14.30 0.71 7.28
C LYS A 77 -13.99 0.81 5.79
N ILE A 78 -15.02 0.77 4.96
CA ILE A 78 -14.91 0.99 3.53
C ILE A 78 -14.90 2.49 3.25
N VAL A 79 -13.98 2.93 2.39
CA VAL A 79 -13.88 4.30 1.89
C VAL A 79 -13.78 4.27 0.37
N TYR A 80 -14.46 5.19 -0.31
CA TYR A 80 -14.34 5.29 -1.76
C TYR A 80 -13.07 6.04 -2.15
N GLY A 81 -12.30 5.43 -3.02
CA GLY A 81 -11.15 6.06 -3.64
C GLY A 81 -11.53 7.16 -4.62
N GLY A 82 -10.52 7.74 -5.22
CA GLY A 82 -10.66 8.74 -6.27
C GLY A 82 -10.17 8.22 -7.62
N THR A 83 -9.95 9.17 -8.53
CA THR A 83 -9.50 8.89 -9.91
C THR A 83 -8.02 8.47 -9.98
N SER A 84 -7.25 8.75 -8.94
CA SER A 84 -5.84 8.40 -8.82
C SER A 84 -5.55 7.69 -7.49
N ARG A 85 -4.35 7.07 -7.39
CA ARG A 85 -3.85 6.49 -6.14
C ARG A 85 -3.69 7.57 -5.07
N LEU A 86 -3.21 8.75 -5.48
CA LEU A 86 -3.01 9.91 -4.63
C LEU A 86 -4.33 10.38 -4.02
N GLU A 87 -5.34 10.59 -4.87
CA GLU A 87 -6.69 11.00 -4.44
C GLU A 87 -7.33 9.94 -3.54
N SER A 88 -7.17 8.66 -3.87
CA SER A 88 -7.67 7.54 -3.06
C SER A 88 -7.07 7.54 -1.65
N THR A 89 -5.77 7.81 -1.53
CA THR A 89 -5.12 7.96 -0.23
C THR A 89 -5.67 9.18 0.52
N PHE A 90 -5.80 10.32 -0.14
CA PHE A 90 -6.29 11.55 0.50
C PHE A 90 -7.74 11.42 0.99
N ASN A 91 -8.61 10.79 0.20
CA ASN A 91 -9.99 10.50 0.62
C ASN A 91 -10.01 9.66 1.91
N THR A 92 -9.11 8.68 2.01
CA THR A 92 -9.02 7.84 3.20
C THR A 92 -8.43 8.61 4.40
N LEU A 93 -7.46 9.48 4.18
CA LEU A 93 -6.95 10.35 5.23
C LEU A 93 -8.02 11.32 5.76
N ASN A 94 -8.89 11.84 4.89
CA ASN A 94 -10.05 12.65 5.30
C ASN A 94 -11.03 11.84 6.17
N ALA A 95 -11.33 10.60 5.79
CA ALA A 95 -12.19 9.71 6.58
C ALA A 95 -11.59 9.40 7.98
N ILE A 96 -10.27 9.23 8.08
CA ILE A 96 -9.57 9.07 9.37
C ILE A 96 -9.71 10.33 10.23
N LYS A 97 -9.60 11.51 9.62
CA LYS A 97 -9.77 12.79 10.31
C LYS A 97 -11.20 12.95 10.84
N GLU A 98 -12.20 12.64 10.03
CA GLU A 98 -13.63 12.67 10.42
C GLU A 98 -13.92 11.72 11.58
N ASP A 99 -13.24 10.57 11.63
CA ASP A 99 -13.36 9.60 12.72
C ASP A 99 -12.55 9.99 13.98
N ASN A 100 -11.91 11.16 13.99
CA ASN A 100 -11.09 11.69 15.09
C ASN A 100 -9.92 10.77 15.49
N LEU A 101 -9.34 10.04 14.54
CA LEU A 101 -8.19 9.14 14.75
C LEU A 101 -6.84 9.79 14.36
N THR A 102 -6.73 11.10 14.54
CA THR A 102 -5.58 11.92 14.09
C THR A 102 -4.30 11.75 14.93
N SER A 103 -4.41 11.16 16.12
CA SER A 103 -3.26 10.86 17.00
C SER A 103 -2.64 9.48 16.71
N SER A 104 -2.69 9.00 15.46
CA SER A 104 -2.28 7.66 15.05
C SER A 104 -1.08 7.67 14.12
N TYR A 105 -0.48 6.48 13.95
CA TYR A 105 0.35 6.19 12.78
C TYR A 105 -0.53 5.51 11.71
N VAL A 106 -0.35 5.91 10.46
CA VAL A 106 -1.08 5.35 9.32
C VAL A 106 -0.14 4.50 8.47
N PHE A 107 -0.57 3.27 8.18
CA PHE A 107 0.14 2.29 7.35
C PHE A 107 -0.57 2.20 6.01
N ILE A 108 0.00 2.76 4.96
CA ILE A 108 -0.60 2.86 3.64
C ILE A 108 -0.04 1.75 2.76
N HIS A 109 -0.88 0.79 2.41
CA HIS A 109 -0.48 -0.43 1.73
C HIS A 109 -1.24 -0.66 0.42
N ASP A 110 -0.50 -1.06 -0.61
CA ASP A 110 -1.10 -1.53 -1.86
C ASP A 110 -1.69 -2.93 -1.66
N GLY A 111 -3.01 -3.10 -1.76
CA GLY A 111 -3.67 -4.41 -1.67
C GLY A 111 -3.25 -5.41 -2.77
N ALA A 112 -2.45 -4.96 -3.73
CA ALA A 112 -1.79 -5.80 -4.71
C ALA A 112 -0.45 -6.41 -4.24
N ARG A 113 -0.08 -6.28 -2.96
CA ARG A 113 1.08 -6.94 -2.35
C ARG A 113 0.63 -7.95 -1.29
N PRO A 114 0.16 -9.13 -1.68
CA PRO A 114 -0.46 -10.08 -0.76
C PRO A 114 0.52 -10.71 0.25
N LEU A 115 1.82 -10.58 0.03
CA LEU A 115 2.85 -11.25 0.84
C LEU A 115 3.51 -10.32 1.88
N VAL A 116 2.86 -9.22 2.26
CA VAL A 116 3.33 -8.41 3.40
C VAL A 116 3.42 -9.27 4.66
N SER A 117 4.54 -9.17 5.39
CA SER A 117 4.78 -9.97 6.61
C SER A 117 4.44 -9.20 7.88
N GLU A 118 4.08 -9.92 8.96
CA GLU A 118 3.91 -9.34 10.29
C GLU A 118 5.25 -8.76 10.82
N ASP A 119 6.37 -9.38 10.45
CA ASP A 119 7.71 -8.87 10.80
C ASP A 119 7.95 -7.48 10.18
N LEU A 120 7.67 -7.32 8.88
CA LEU A 120 7.79 -6.02 8.23
C LEU A 120 6.90 -4.97 8.89
N LEU A 121 5.65 -5.31 9.23
CA LEU A 121 4.74 -4.40 9.93
C LEU A 121 5.33 -3.95 11.28
N ASN A 122 5.90 -4.87 12.05
CA ASN A 122 6.55 -4.56 13.34
C ASN A 122 7.80 -3.69 13.18
N ARG A 123 8.65 -3.98 12.20
CA ARG A 123 9.85 -3.16 11.91
C ARG A 123 9.46 -1.73 11.51
N LEU A 124 8.46 -1.57 10.66
CA LEU A 124 7.91 -0.28 10.26
C LEU A 124 7.32 0.49 11.45
N TYR A 125 6.57 -0.20 12.32
CA TYR A 125 6.02 0.40 13.54
C TYR A 125 7.12 0.90 14.48
N ASN A 126 8.18 0.13 14.66
CA ASN A 126 9.29 0.55 15.51
C ASN A 126 10.02 1.76 14.93
N GLN A 127 10.22 1.80 13.61
CA GLN A 127 10.89 2.92 12.96
C GLN A 127 10.05 4.20 13.00
N VAL A 128 8.75 4.14 12.69
CA VAL A 128 7.91 5.34 12.63
C VAL A 128 7.78 6.04 13.98
N LYS A 129 7.87 5.30 15.08
CA LYS A 129 7.89 5.89 16.43
C LYS A 129 9.11 6.80 16.66
N LEU A 130 10.21 6.54 15.98
CA LEU A 130 11.47 7.29 16.13
C LEU A 130 11.54 8.48 15.18
N THR A 131 10.97 8.34 13.97
CA THR A 131 11.25 9.27 12.87
C THR A 131 9.99 9.86 12.21
N ASN A 132 8.80 9.53 12.70
CA ASN A 132 7.50 9.91 12.13
C ASN A 132 7.23 9.43 10.69
N SER A 133 8.20 8.78 10.05
CA SER A 133 8.08 8.18 8.72
C SER A 133 8.88 6.87 8.66
N ALA A 134 8.38 5.87 7.92
CA ALA A 134 9.10 4.63 7.66
C ALA A 134 8.68 4.07 6.29
N ILE A 135 9.63 3.95 5.38
CA ILE A 135 9.41 3.50 4.00
C ILE A 135 10.27 2.27 3.74
N PRO A 136 9.67 1.12 3.40
CA PRO A 136 10.44 -0.08 3.13
C PRO A 136 11.00 -0.06 1.71
N TYR A 137 12.22 -0.59 1.57
CA TYR A 137 12.90 -0.70 0.28
C TYR A 137 13.61 -2.04 0.11
N THR A 138 13.88 -2.40 -1.14
CA THR A 138 14.80 -3.49 -1.49
C THR A 138 15.92 -2.98 -2.38
N ASP A 139 17.03 -3.70 -2.37
CA ASP A 139 18.17 -3.39 -3.24
C ASP A 139 17.89 -3.80 -4.68
N ILE A 140 18.64 -3.20 -5.61
CA ILE A 140 18.61 -3.55 -7.02
C ILE A 140 19.83 -4.44 -7.32
N TYR A 141 19.58 -5.68 -7.71
CA TYR A 141 20.64 -6.66 -7.98
C TYR A 141 21.08 -6.66 -9.45
N ASN A 142 20.19 -6.34 -10.38
CA ASN A 142 20.50 -6.31 -11.80
C ASN A 142 21.19 -5.01 -12.22
N SER A 143 21.96 -5.06 -13.29
CA SER A 143 22.51 -3.86 -13.93
C SER A 143 21.37 -2.99 -14.45
N MET A 144 21.50 -1.68 -14.28
CA MET A 144 20.50 -0.70 -14.71
C MET A 144 21.01 0.14 -15.86
N TYR A 145 20.13 0.43 -16.81
CA TYR A 145 20.41 1.31 -17.94
C TYR A 145 19.32 2.39 -18.04
N SER A 146 19.73 3.65 -18.05
CA SER A 146 18.81 4.77 -18.28
C SER A 146 18.49 4.90 -19.76
N ILE A 147 17.26 4.56 -20.16
CA ILE A 147 16.80 4.73 -21.54
C ILE A 147 16.81 6.21 -21.96
N LYS A 148 16.47 7.10 -21.02
CA LYS A 148 16.42 8.55 -21.26
C LYS A 148 17.81 9.15 -21.48
N GLU A 149 18.79 8.71 -20.70
CA GLU A 149 20.15 9.28 -20.71
C GLU A 149 21.13 8.44 -21.55
N TYR A 150 20.67 7.29 -22.10
CA TYR A 150 21.48 6.35 -22.90
C TYR A 150 22.77 5.93 -22.23
N LYS A 151 22.72 5.63 -20.90
CA LYS A 151 23.90 5.22 -20.14
C LYS A 151 23.58 4.19 -19.07
N TYR A 152 24.59 3.39 -18.68
CA TYR A 152 24.52 2.59 -17.47
C TYR A 152 24.52 3.49 -16.24
N VAL A 153 23.71 3.16 -15.24
CA VAL A 153 23.68 3.86 -13.95
C VAL A 153 24.21 2.95 -12.84
N GLN A 154 24.75 3.56 -11.80
CA GLN A 154 25.25 2.81 -10.64
C GLN A 154 24.06 2.36 -9.79
N ARG A 155 23.78 1.05 -9.78
CA ARG A 155 22.63 0.49 -9.03
C ARG A 155 22.65 0.81 -7.53
N LYS A 156 23.84 1.01 -6.95
CA LYS A 156 24.01 1.39 -5.53
C LYS A 156 23.38 2.74 -5.15
N ASP A 157 23.11 3.58 -6.14
CA ASP A 157 22.52 4.91 -5.96
C ASP A 157 20.98 4.86 -6.01
N TYR A 158 20.39 3.67 -6.17
CA TYR A 158 18.95 3.44 -6.34
C TYR A 158 18.45 2.33 -5.43
N ILE A 159 17.20 2.45 -4.99
CA ILE A 159 16.47 1.44 -4.23
C ILE A 159 15.09 1.25 -4.85
N GLN A 160 14.49 0.08 -4.62
CA GLN A 160 13.11 -0.18 -5.02
C GLN A 160 12.19 0.02 -3.81
N ILE A 161 11.25 0.95 -3.92
CA ILE A 161 10.32 1.28 -2.84
C ILE A 161 9.17 0.26 -2.77
N GLN A 162 8.82 -0.12 -1.55
CA GLN A 162 7.69 -1.00 -1.28
C GLN A 162 6.63 -0.28 -0.44
N THR A 163 5.54 -0.99 -0.15
CA THR A 163 4.53 -0.63 0.86
C THR A 163 4.36 -1.80 1.84
N PRO A 164 3.90 -1.57 3.08
CA PRO A 164 3.29 -0.35 3.62
C PRO A 164 4.29 0.78 3.80
N GLN A 165 3.89 2.01 3.43
CA GLN A 165 4.58 3.22 3.84
C GLN A 165 3.89 3.77 5.08
N VAL A 166 4.65 4.12 6.11
CA VAL A 166 4.09 4.44 7.42
C VAL A 166 4.48 5.84 7.85
N PHE A 167 3.51 6.57 8.36
CA PHE A 167 3.70 7.97 8.76
C PHE A 167 2.88 8.29 10.01
N SER A 168 3.31 9.30 10.79
CA SER A 168 2.37 9.95 11.70
C SER A 168 1.27 10.62 10.87
N PHE A 169 0.01 10.51 11.35
CA PHE A 169 -1.14 11.05 10.62
C PHE A 169 -0.96 12.52 10.26
N ASN A 170 -0.56 13.34 11.22
CA ASN A 170 -0.41 14.78 11.01
C ASN A 170 0.64 15.12 9.94
N LEU A 171 1.74 14.37 9.90
CA LEU A 171 2.80 14.59 8.91
C LEU A 171 2.25 14.35 7.49
N ILE A 172 1.68 13.17 7.25
CA ILE A 172 1.21 12.84 5.91
C ILE A 172 -0.01 13.66 5.50
N TYR A 173 -0.97 13.88 6.41
CA TYR A 173 -2.16 14.67 6.13
C TYR A 173 -1.82 16.10 5.73
N ASN A 174 -0.95 16.77 6.51
CA ASN A 174 -0.53 18.13 6.22
C ASN A 174 0.29 18.23 4.92
N SER A 175 1.04 17.19 4.58
CA SER A 175 1.77 17.11 3.30
C SER A 175 0.81 17.03 2.11
N TYR A 176 -0.27 16.27 2.24
CA TYR A 176 -1.30 16.17 1.21
C TYR A 176 -2.09 17.47 1.01
N LEU A 177 -2.30 18.27 2.05
CA LEU A 177 -2.96 19.58 1.93
C LEU A 177 -2.15 20.62 1.13
N LYS A 178 -0.86 20.39 0.92
CA LYS A 178 0.04 21.32 0.24
C LYS A 178 0.30 20.99 -1.23
N ILE A 179 -0.29 19.91 -1.75
CA ILE A 179 -0.04 19.44 -3.11
C ILE A 179 -1.30 19.52 -3.98
N ASP A 180 -1.08 19.59 -5.28
CA ASP A 180 -2.13 19.41 -6.26
C ASP A 180 -2.31 17.89 -6.52
N LEU A 181 -3.49 17.37 -6.20
CA LEU A 181 -3.84 15.96 -6.37
C LEU A 181 -3.93 15.53 -7.84
N SER A 182 -4.04 16.47 -8.78
CA SER A 182 -4.00 16.19 -10.22
C SER A 182 -2.58 15.98 -10.76
N ASN A 183 -1.55 16.30 -9.97
CA ASN A 183 -0.17 16.18 -10.37
C ASN A 183 0.28 14.70 -10.41
N THR A 184 0.51 14.19 -11.60
CA THR A 184 0.91 12.80 -11.85
C THR A 184 2.38 12.50 -11.56
N SER A 185 3.18 13.48 -11.14
CA SER A 185 4.59 13.27 -10.78
C SER A 185 4.79 12.56 -9.45
N PHE A 186 3.78 12.57 -8.57
CA PHE A 186 3.82 11.85 -7.31
C PHE A 186 3.57 10.35 -7.53
N LEU A 187 4.52 9.54 -7.11
CA LEU A 187 4.50 8.08 -7.33
C LEU A 187 3.93 7.33 -6.11
N ASP A 188 4.16 7.87 -4.92
CA ASP A 188 3.79 7.31 -3.63
C ASP A 188 3.79 8.39 -2.53
N GLU A 189 3.52 8.01 -1.28
CA GLU A 189 3.47 8.93 -0.14
C GLU A 189 4.85 9.52 0.18
N GLY A 190 5.91 8.74 0.00
CA GLY A 190 7.28 9.22 0.18
C GLY A 190 7.62 10.37 -0.76
N SER A 191 7.16 10.30 -2.01
CA SER A 191 7.34 11.39 -2.98
C SER A 191 6.58 12.66 -2.61
N VAL A 192 5.41 12.54 -1.98
CA VAL A 192 4.65 13.68 -1.43
C VAL A 192 5.40 14.36 -0.28
N LEU A 193 5.93 13.57 0.66
CA LEU A 193 6.74 14.11 1.74
C LEU A 193 7.99 14.82 1.21
N LYS A 194 8.70 14.20 0.28
CA LYS A 194 9.92 14.77 -0.29
C LYS A 194 9.68 16.09 -1.01
N TYR A 195 8.57 16.20 -1.73
CA TYR A 195 8.17 17.45 -2.36
C TYR A 195 7.96 18.59 -1.35
N ASN A 196 7.45 18.26 -0.17
CA ASN A 196 7.24 19.21 0.93
C ASN A 196 8.50 19.46 1.79
N ASN A 197 9.67 18.95 1.39
CA ASN A 197 10.93 18.98 2.13
C ASN A 197 10.85 18.33 3.52
N GLU A 198 9.94 17.37 3.70
CA GLU A 198 9.85 16.60 4.92
C GLU A 198 10.89 15.46 4.91
N ASP A 199 11.37 15.11 6.09
CA ASP A 199 12.31 13.99 6.25
C ASP A 199 11.63 12.66 6.07
N ILE A 200 12.30 11.75 5.35
CA ILE A 200 11.86 10.37 5.15
C ILE A 200 12.90 9.39 5.65
N SER A 201 12.44 8.36 6.35
CA SER A 201 13.28 7.27 6.83
C SER A 201 13.04 6.00 6.03
N PHE A 202 14.12 5.42 5.54
CA PHE A 202 14.08 4.14 4.84
C PHE A 202 14.48 2.99 5.75
N ILE A 203 13.78 1.86 5.64
CA ILE A 203 14.16 0.61 6.28
C ILE A 203 14.26 -0.52 5.25
N LYS A 204 15.01 -1.55 5.55
CA LYS A 204 15.04 -2.73 4.70
C LYS A 204 13.66 -3.39 4.67
N GLY A 205 13.12 -3.57 3.47
CA GLY A 205 11.86 -4.26 3.21
C GLY A 205 12.05 -5.79 3.15
N ASP A 206 11.13 -6.47 2.49
CA ASP A 206 11.17 -7.91 2.28
C ASP A 206 11.18 -8.21 0.79
N ASP A 207 12.14 -9.02 0.32
CA ASP A 207 12.25 -9.37 -1.10
C ASP A 207 11.00 -10.12 -1.61
N PHE A 208 10.30 -10.83 -0.72
CA PHE A 208 9.05 -11.52 -1.03
C PHE A 208 7.79 -10.65 -0.94
N ASN A 209 7.88 -9.39 -0.51
CA ASN A 209 6.76 -8.45 -0.53
C ASN A 209 6.49 -7.94 -1.97
N ILE A 210 6.21 -8.88 -2.84
CA ILE A 210 6.08 -8.70 -4.30
C ILE A 210 4.74 -8.05 -4.64
N LYS A 211 4.78 -7.10 -5.58
CA LYS A 211 3.55 -6.50 -6.12
C LYS A 211 3.02 -7.33 -7.28
N LEU A 212 1.77 -7.71 -7.21
CA LEU A 212 1.04 -8.36 -8.29
C LEU A 212 0.83 -7.37 -9.45
N THR A 213 1.64 -7.50 -10.49
CA THR A 213 1.64 -6.60 -11.65
C THR A 213 1.36 -7.31 -12.97
N ASP A 214 1.75 -8.58 -13.08
CA ASP A 214 1.72 -9.40 -14.28
C ASP A 214 1.59 -10.89 -13.94
N ILE A 215 1.53 -11.74 -14.97
CA ILE A 215 1.40 -13.20 -14.85
C ILE A 215 2.64 -13.80 -14.14
N SER A 216 3.83 -13.25 -14.34
CA SER A 216 5.05 -13.78 -13.74
C SER A 216 5.05 -13.57 -12.24
N SER A 217 4.69 -12.37 -11.78
CA SER A 217 4.51 -12.06 -10.37
C SER A 217 3.39 -12.90 -9.73
N LEU A 218 2.29 -13.13 -10.47
CA LEU A 218 1.21 -14.00 -10.00
C LEU A 218 1.71 -15.43 -9.73
N LYS A 219 2.37 -16.07 -10.73
CA LYS A 219 2.90 -17.43 -10.60
C LYS A 219 3.90 -17.56 -9.44
N LEU A 220 4.70 -16.51 -9.21
CA LEU A 220 5.65 -16.49 -8.10
C LEU A 220 4.92 -16.43 -6.76
N ILE A 221 3.95 -15.52 -6.63
CA ILE A 221 3.12 -15.38 -5.42
C ILE A 221 2.36 -16.69 -5.12
N GLU A 222 1.76 -17.34 -6.13
CA GLU A 222 1.08 -18.63 -5.97
C GLU A 222 2.01 -19.73 -5.43
N ARG A 223 3.29 -19.72 -5.83
CA ARG A 223 4.27 -20.70 -5.33
C ARG A 223 4.69 -20.43 -3.89
N LEU A 224 4.76 -19.17 -3.49
CA LEU A 224 5.15 -18.75 -2.14
C LEU A 224 4.01 -18.93 -1.11
N LEU A 225 2.77 -19.05 -1.57
CA LEU A 225 1.58 -19.26 -0.73
C LEU A 225 1.16 -20.76 -0.63
N LYS A 226 1.90 -21.66 -1.25
CA LYS A 226 1.71 -23.11 -1.08
C LYS A 226 2.40 -23.61 0.18
#